data_9bc69d23011bcc40a917bbb727c61cbe
#
_entry.id   9bc69d23011bcc40a917bbb727c61cbe
#
_cell.length_a   1.000
_cell.length_b   1.000
_cell.length_c   1.000
_cell.angle_alpha   90.00
_cell.angle_beta   90.00
_cell.angle_gamma   90.00
#
_symmetry.space_group_name_H-M   'P 1'
#
loop_
_entity.id
_entity.type
_entity.pdbx_description
1 polymer ?
#
loop_
_entity_poly.entity_id
_entity_poly.type
_entity_poly.pdbx_seq_one_letter_code
_entity_poly.pdbx_strand_id
1 'polypeptide(L)'
;RISVMRLHEKSFECYLYSPTRMHLLAMGHILAGALRGMYSGVFIVLLGIVSGARLAMNGWLLTAVILNSLIFSALGFLAAMMMESHYDMNNFTNIVITPMSFLCGTFFSLDGIPEALKWVVNIMPLTHTTRLIREISFGGSVSRLSMAAAVLFAAALTGGCVWACYREAKA
;
A
#
# COMPACT_ATOMS: atom_id res chain seq x y z
N ARG A 1 -0.01 -1.86 -14.40
CA ARG A 1 0.24 -2.97 -15.35
C ARG A 1 -0.93 -3.97 -15.39
N ILE A 2 -1.53 -4.31 -14.25
CA ILE A 2 -2.73 -5.19 -14.20
C ILE A 2 -3.90 -4.55 -14.94
N SER A 3 -4.16 -3.24 -14.73
CA SER A 3 -5.20 -2.51 -15.44
C SER A 3 -4.99 -2.52 -16.96
N VAL A 4 -3.75 -2.41 -17.43
CA VAL A 4 -3.40 -2.50 -18.86
C VAL A 4 -3.69 -3.90 -19.39
N MET A 5 -3.29 -4.94 -18.67
CA MET A 5 -3.55 -6.34 -19.04
C MET A 5 -5.05 -6.66 -19.09
N ARG A 6 -5.83 -6.11 -18.18
CA ARG A 6 -7.27 -6.33 -18.13
C ARG A 6 -8.03 -5.56 -19.22
N LEU A 7 -7.66 -4.29 -19.46
CA LEU A 7 -8.43 -3.37 -20.31
C LEU A 7 -7.98 -3.35 -21.78
N HIS A 8 -6.68 -3.47 -22.05
CA HIS A 8 -6.16 -3.36 -23.41
C HIS A 8 -5.74 -4.69 -24.04
N GLU A 9 -5.09 -5.55 -23.27
CA GLU A 9 -4.52 -6.78 -23.82
C GLU A 9 -5.44 -7.99 -23.69
N LYS A 10 -6.56 -7.87 -22.96
CA LYS A 10 -7.47 -8.99 -22.59
C LYS A 10 -6.73 -10.22 -22.05
N SER A 11 -5.44 -10.04 -21.77
CA SER A 11 -4.55 -11.11 -21.29
C SER A 11 -4.98 -11.64 -19.93
N PHE A 12 -5.80 -10.87 -19.19
CA PHE A 12 -6.36 -11.30 -17.91
C PHE A 12 -7.32 -12.49 -18.10
N GLU A 13 -8.03 -12.55 -19.21
CA GLU A 13 -8.89 -13.71 -19.56
C GLU A 13 -8.06 -14.98 -19.72
N CYS A 14 -6.85 -14.89 -20.29
CA CYS A 14 -5.96 -16.04 -20.39
C CYS A 14 -5.52 -16.59 -19.02
N TYR A 15 -5.41 -15.72 -18.00
CA TYR A 15 -5.14 -16.18 -16.62
C TYR A 15 -6.34 -16.85 -15.97
N LEU A 16 -7.57 -16.45 -16.33
CA LEU A 16 -8.80 -17.09 -15.86
C LEU A 16 -8.98 -18.51 -16.45
N TYR A 17 -8.55 -18.72 -17.69
CA TYR A 17 -8.55 -20.05 -18.33
C TYR A 17 -7.37 -20.92 -17.93
N SER A 18 -6.37 -20.38 -17.24
CA SER A 18 -5.26 -21.16 -16.70
C SER A 18 -5.72 -21.99 -15.51
N PRO A 19 -5.28 -23.24 -15.33
CA PRO A 19 -5.61 -24.09 -14.18
C PRO A 19 -4.97 -23.60 -12.87
N THR A 20 -4.44 -22.38 -12.83
CA THR A 20 -3.85 -21.78 -11.65
C THR A 20 -4.91 -21.31 -10.66
N ARG A 21 -4.70 -21.61 -9.38
CA ARG A 21 -5.61 -21.21 -8.31
C ARG A 21 -5.60 -19.67 -8.19
N MET A 22 -6.77 -19.03 -8.22
CA MET A 22 -6.94 -17.56 -8.21
C MET A 22 -6.20 -16.85 -7.06
N HIS A 23 -6.10 -17.50 -5.88
CA HIS A 23 -5.36 -16.94 -4.75
C HIS A 23 -3.86 -16.84 -5.02
N LEU A 24 -3.27 -17.77 -5.77
CA LEU A 24 -1.85 -17.73 -6.14
C LEU A 24 -1.58 -16.59 -7.12
N LEU A 25 -2.50 -16.33 -8.05
CA LEU A 25 -2.41 -15.21 -8.98
C LEU A 25 -2.45 -13.87 -8.25
N ALA A 26 -3.42 -13.69 -7.34
CA ALA A 26 -3.52 -12.47 -6.53
C ALA A 26 -2.27 -12.26 -5.68
N MET A 27 -1.81 -13.29 -4.97
CA MET A 27 -0.59 -13.22 -4.14
C MET A 27 0.65 -12.92 -4.97
N GLY A 28 0.79 -13.53 -6.15
CA GLY A 28 1.90 -13.26 -7.07
C GLY A 28 1.96 -11.79 -7.48
N HIS A 29 0.83 -11.20 -7.83
CA HIS A 29 0.76 -9.79 -8.20
C HIS A 29 1.03 -8.84 -7.02
N ILE A 30 0.48 -9.16 -5.85
CA ILE A 30 0.72 -8.39 -4.62
C ILE A 30 2.21 -8.45 -4.25
N LEU A 31 2.82 -9.63 -4.31
CA LEU A 31 4.25 -9.80 -4.01
C LEU A 31 5.14 -9.05 -5.00
N ALA A 32 4.84 -9.14 -6.29
CA ALA A 32 5.57 -8.39 -7.34
C ALA A 32 5.46 -6.88 -7.16
N GLY A 33 4.27 -6.38 -6.77
CA GLY A 33 4.06 -4.97 -6.45
C GLY A 33 4.79 -4.54 -5.18
N ALA A 34 4.78 -5.38 -4.14
CA ALA A 34 5.50 -5.14 -2.90
C ALA A 34 7.02 -5.08 -3.10
N LEU A 35 7.59 -6.00 -3.88
CA LEU A 35 9.02 -5.98 -4.23
C LEU A 35 9.41 -4.69 -4.97
N ARG A 36 8.57 -4.21 -5.89
CA ARG A 36 8.78 -2.93 -6.56
C ARG A 36 8.72 -1.76 -5.58
N GLY A 37 7.75 -1.76 -4.67
CA GLY A 37 7.65 -0.75 -3.61
C GLY A 37 8.85 -0.75 -2.67
N MET A 38 9.35 -1.93 -2.29
CA MET A 38 10.57 -2.07 -1.49
C MET A 38 11.80 -1.50 -2.21
N TYR A 39 11.98 -1.83 -3.49
CA TYR A 39 13.08 -1.29 -4.28
C TYR A 39 13.05 0.25 -4.31
N SER A 40 11.90 0.84 -4.58
CA SER A 40 11.72 2.29 -4.55
C SER A 40 11.96 2.88 -3.16
N GLY A 41 11.46 2.21 -2.11
CA GLY A 41 11.67 2.63 -0.72
C GLY A 41 13.14 2.63 -0.31
N VAL A 42 13.87 1.58 -0.64
CA VAL A 42 15.32 1.50 -0.38
C VAL A 42 16.06 2.62 -1.12
N PHE A 43 15.70 2.89 -2.36
CA PHE A 43 16.32 3.98 -3.14
C PHE A 43 16.09 5.34 -2.49
N ILE A 44 14.88 5.62 -2.00
CA ILE A 44 14.55 6.87 -1.29
C ILE A 44 15.33 6.98 0.03
N VAL A 45 15.45 5.89 0.79
CA VAL A 45 16.25 5.87 2.03
C VAL A 45 17.73 6.16 1.74
N LEU A 46 18.29 5.56 0.69
CA LEU A 46 19.67 5.82 0.27
C LEU A 46 19.87 7.29 -0.12
N LEU A 47 18.95 7.88 -0.89
CA LEU A 47 18.99 9.30 -1.22
C LEU A 47 18.91 10.17 0.03
N GLY A 48 18.07 9.81 0.99
CA GLY A 48 17.98 10.50 2.28
C GLY A 48 19.32 10.52 3.04
N ILE A 49 20.00 9.38 3.09
CA ILE A 49 21.32 9.25 3.74
C ILE A 49 22.37 10.12 3.01
N VAL A 50 22.39 10.06 1.69
CA VAL A 50 23.31 10.88 0.87
C VAL A 50 23.04 12.37 1.07
N SER A 51 21.78 12.76 1.27
CA SER A 51 21.38 14.15 1.57
C SER A 51 21.69 14.57 3.02
N GLY A 52 22.31 13.72 3.83
CA GLY A 52 22.70 14.03 5.21
C GLY A 52 21.63 13.76 6.27
N ALA A 53 20.52 13.09 5.92
CA ALA A 53 19.51 12.71 6.90
C ALA A 53 20.05 11.63 7.85
N ARG A 54 20.00 11.91 9.15
CA ARG A 54 20.41 10.94 10.20
C ARG A 54 19.25 9.99 10.47
N LEU A 55 19.08 8.98 9.62
CA LEU A 55 18.07 7.95 9.79
C LEU A 55 18.63 6.83 10.67
N ALA A 56 17.88 6.44 11.68
CA ALA A 56 18.21 5.26 12.50
C ALA A 56 17.94 4.00 11.66
N MET A 57 19.01 3.39 11.11
CA MET A 57 18.94 2.15 10.31
C MET A 57 18.70 0.95 11.22
N ASN A 58 17.48 0.76 11.67
CA ASN A 58 17.06 -0.37 12.49
C ASN A 58 16.31 -1.41 11.66
N GLY A 59 16.37 -2.68 12.05
CA GLY A 59 15.59 -3.76 11.41
C GLY A 59 14.07 -3.47 11.40
N TRP A 60 13.57 -2.69 12.36
CA TRP A 60 12.19 -2.21 12.41
C TRP A 60 11.82 -1.29 11.25
N LEU A 61 12.75 -0.47 10.77
CA LEU A 61 12.54 0.38 9.60
C LEU A 61 12.27 -0.47 8.36
N LEU A 62 13.07 -1.52 8.17
CA LEU A 62 12.87 -2.45 7.06
C LEU A 62 11.50 -3.13 7.13
N THR A 63 11.10 -3.58 8.32
CA THR A 63 9.77 -4.18 8.54
C THR A 63 8.65 -3.20 8.22
N ALA A 64 8.77 -1.93 8.61
CA ALA A 64 7.79 -0.90 8.30
C ALA A 64 7.70 -0.61 6.79
N VAL A 65 8.84 -0.59 6.08
CA VAL A 65 8.88 -0.42 4.62
C VAL A 65 8.23 -1.62 3.91
N ILE A 66 8.49 -2.85 4.37
CA ILE A 66 7.86 -4.06 3.83
C ILE A 66 6.34 -4.00 4.02
N LEU A 67 5.86 -3.72 5.23
CA LEU A 67 4.42 -3.60 5.52
C LEU A 67 3.76 -2.51 4.66
N ASN A 68 4.39 -1.36 4.55
CA ASN A 68 3.89 -0.27 3.71
C ASN A 68 3.78 -0.70 2.24
N SER A 69 4.82 -1.35 1.71
CA SER A 69 4.85 -1.84 0.33
C SER A 69 3.76 -2.89 0.08
N LEU A 70 3.52 -3.79 1.03
CA LEU A 70 2.46 -4.80 0.95
C LEU A 70 1.06 -4.16 0.95
N ILE A 71 0.81 -3.20 1.85
CA ILE A 71 -0.47 -2.49 1.96
C ILE A 71 -0.79 -1.78 0.65
N PHE A 72 0.15 -1.01 0.11
CA PHE A 72 -0.06 -0.27 -1.13
C PHE A 72 -0.16 -1.17 -2.36
N SER A 73 0.59 -2.27 -2.39
CA SER A 73 0.47 -3.26 -3.45
C SER A 73 -0.91 -3.93 -3.46
N ALA A 74 -1.41 -4.32 -2.29
CA ALA A 74 -2.73 -4.91 -2.15
C ALA A 74 -3.83 -3.92 -2.50
N LEU A 75 -3.73 -2.67 -2.04
CA LEU A 75 -4.68 -1.60 -2.35
C LEU A 75 -4.69 -1.28 -3.86
N GLY A 76 -3.52 -1.19 -4.49
CA GLY A 76 -3.41 -0.98 -5.93
C GLY A 76 -3.96 -2.14 -6.75
N PHE A 77 -3.78 -3.39 -6.29
CA PHE A 77 -4.37 -4.57 -6.92
C PHE A 77 -5.91 -4.54 -6.81
N LEU A 78 -6.43 -4.24 -5.62
CA LEU A 78 -7.88 -4.18 -5.37
C LEU A 78 -8.52 -3.07 -6.20
N ALA A 79 -7.91 -1.89 -6.28
CA ALA A 79 -8.36 -0.82 -7.13
C ALA A 79 -8.37 -1.24 -8.61
N ALA A 80 -7.32 -1.92 -9.09
CA ALA A 80 -7.24 -2.39 -10.46
C ALA A 80 -8.31 -3.44 -10.80
N MET A 81 -8.77 -4.22 -9.81
CA MET A 81 -9.87 -5.17 -9.99
C MET A 81 -11.25 -4.50 -10.02
N MET A 82 -11.42 -3.39 -9.30
CA MET A 82 -12.69 -2.67 -9.20
C MET A 82 -12.92 -1.65 -10.31
N MET A 83 -11.86 -1.15 -10.95
CA MET A 83 -11.94 -0.12 -11.98
C MET A 83 -12.08 -0.74 -13.37
N GLU A 84 -13.00 -0.20 -14.15
CA GLU A 84 -13.30 -0.67 -15.52
C GLU A 84 -12.51 0.09 -16.59
N SER A 85 -11.99 1.28 -16.25
CA SER A 85 -11.28 2.15 -17.18
C SER A 85 -9.96 2.66 -16.61
N HIS A 86 -9.01 2.99 -17.50
CA HIS A 86 -7.81 3.75 -17.13
C HIS A 86 -8.16 5.14 -16.57
N TYR A 87 -9.25 5.74 -17.03
CA TYR A 87 -9.74 7.01 -16.52
C TYR A 87 -10.16 6.89 -15.05
N ASP A 88 -10.88 5.83 -14.70
CA ASP A 88 -11.31 5.56 -13.31
C ASP A 88 -10.12 5.32 -12.39
N MET A 89 -9.10 4.58 -12.87
CA MET A 89 -7.88 4.34 -12.14
C MET A 89 -7.10 5.64 -11.87
N ASN A 90 -7.07 6.54 -12.86
CA ASN A 90 -6.43 7.84 -12.72
C ASN A 90 -7.20 8.74 -11.74
N ASN A 91 -8.53 8.74 -11.82
CA ASN A 91 -9.40 9.45 -10.88
C ASN A 91 -9.24 8.92 -9.46
N PHE A 92 -9.21 7.61 -9.26
CA PHE A 92 -8.96 7.00 -7.97
C PHE A 92 -7.62 7.46 -7.38
N THR A 93 -6.57 7.46 -8.19
CA THR A 93 -5.26 7.94 -7.76
C THR A 93 -5.30 9.40 -7.34
N ASN A 94 -5.92 10.27 -8.15
CA ASN A 94 -5.98 11.70 -7.89
C ASN A 94 -6.90 12.07 -6.72
N ILE A 95 -8.04 11.38 -6.57
CA ILE A 95 -9.05 11.73 -5.56
C ILE A 95 -8.78 11.04 -4.22
N VAL A 96 -8.21 9.83 -4.22
CA VAL A 96 -7.99 9.04 -3.00
C VAL A 96 -6.52 9.03 -2.59
N ILE A 97 -5.62 8.59 -3.46
CA ILE A 97 -4.21 8.40 -3.11
C ILE A 97 -3.49 9.73 -2.89
N THR A 98 -3.74 10.73 -3.74
CA THR A 98 -3.06 12.03 -3.63
C THR A 98 -3.42 12.76 -2.32
N PRO A 99 -4.70 12.98 -1.96
CA PRO A 99 -5.01 13.62 -0.67
C PRO A 99 -4.56 12.78 0.52
N MET A 100 -4.68 11.44 0.43
CA MET A 100 -4.19 10.53 1.45
C MET A 100 -2.69 10.72 1.71
N SER A 101 -1.88 10.89 0.66
CA SER A 101 -0.43 11.12 0.79
C SER A 101 -0.11 12.43 1.51
N PHE A 102 -0.92 13.47 1.34
CA PHE A 102 -0.73 14.75 2.03
C PHE A 102 -1.24 14.72 3.47
N LEU A 103 -2.42 14.14 3.71
CA LEU A 103 -3.11 14.19 5.00
C LEU A 103 -2.57 13.20 6.04
N CYS A 104 -2.00 12.07 5.62
CA CYS A 104 -1.57 11.00 6.54
C CYS A 104 -0.28 11.31 7.32
N GLY A 105 0.10 12.57 7.48
CA GLY A 105 1.25 12.98 8.29
C GLY A 105 2.60 12.86 7.58
N THR A 106 2.60 12.68 6.25
CA THR A 106 3.83 12.65 5.46
C THR A 106 4.49 14.03 5.43
N PHE A 107 3.72 15.09 5.24
CA PHE A 107 4.21 16.46 5.14
C PHE A 107 3.93 17.31 6.39
N PHE A 108 2.87 17.02 7.13
CA PHE A 108 2.46 17.79 8.30
C PHE A 108 2.40 16.90 9.54
N SER A 109 2.67 17.47 10.73
CA SER A 109 2.42 16.77 11.99
C SER A 109 0.90 16.72 12.24
N LEU A 110 0.42 15.56 12.73
CA LEU A 110 -1.01 15.35 13.01
C LEU A 110 -1.50 16.08 14.27
N ASP A 111 -0.60 16.72 15.01
CA ASP A 111 -0.90 17.32 16.33
C ASP A 111 -1.76 18.60 16.24
N GLY A 112 -1.74 19.29 15.08
CA GLY A 112 -2.49 20.53 14.84
C GLY A 112 -3.78 20.37 14.05
N ILE A 113 -4.22 19.16 13.75
CA ILE A 113 -5.38 18.89 12.88
C ILE A 113 -6.68 18.84 13.70
N PRO A 114 -7.82 19.42 13.22
CA PRO A 114 -9.13 19.29 13.87
C PRO A 114 -9.52 17.83 14.12
N GLU A 115 -10.24 17.57 15.22
CA GLU A 115 -10.61 16.20 15.63
C GLU A 115 -11.39 15.43 14.55
N ALA A 116 -12.27 16.10 13.84
CA ALA A 116 -13.04 15.49 12.76
C ALA A 116 -12.12 14.93 11.66
N LEU A 117 -11.04 15.65 11.33
CA LEU A 117 -10.07 15.22 10.31
C LEU A 117 -9.16 14.10 10.84
N LYS A 118 -8.86 14.10 12.15
CA LYS A 118 -8.10 13.01 12.79
C LYS A 118 -8.80 11.65 12.65
N TRP A 119 -10.13 11.62 12.75
CA TRP A 119 -10.91 10.41 12.54
C TRP A 119 -10.73 9.85 11.13
N VAL A 120 -10.86 10.70 10.11
CA VAL A 120 -10.70 10.30 8.71
C VAL A 120 -9.28 9.80 8.44
N VAL A 121 -8.29 10.52 8.94
CA VAL A 121 -6.87 10.18 8.78
C VAL A 121 -6.52 8.86 9.49
N ASN A 122 -7.07 8.59 10.67
CA ASN A 122 -6.83 7.34 11.40
C ASN A 122 -7.43 6.08 10.72
N ILE A 123 -8.44 6.25 9.88
CA ILE A 123 -8.99 5.13 9.09
C ILE A 123 -8.05 4.78 7.92
N MET A 124 -7.19 5.73 7.50
CA MET A 124 -6.32 5.52 6.36
C MET A 124 -5.12 4.63 6.71
N PRO A 125 -4.84 3.57 5.93
CA PRO A 125 -3.74 2.64 6.20
C PRO A 125 -2.36 3.31 6.19
N LEU A 126 -2.18 4.35 5.37
CA LEU A 126 -0.93 5.10 5.26
C LEU A 126 -0.55 5.80 6.57
N THR A 127 -1.51 6.25 7.36
CA THR A 127 -1.26 6.94 8.63
C THR A 127 -0.48 6.07 9.62
N HIS A 128 -0.84 4.81 9.73
CA HIS A 128 -0.20 3.88 10.65
C HIS A 128 1.23 3.55 10.23
N THR A 129 1.45 3.34 8.93
CA THR A 129 2.80 3.06 8.40
C THR A 129 3.69 4.30 8.44
N THR A 130 3.15 5.49 8.16
CA THR A 130 3.91 6.75 8.25
C THR A 130 4.31 7.06 9.69
N ARG A 131 3.42 6.84 10.66
CA ARG A 131 3.75 6.97 12.08
C ARG A 131 4.88 6.02 12.49
N LEU A 132 4.78 4.74 12.12
CA LEU A 132 5.83 3.76 12.38
C LEU A 132 7.18 4.19 11.81
N ILE A 133 7.21 4.56 10.54
CA ILE A 133 8.45 5.00 9.88
C ILE A 133 9.02 6.23 10.60
N ARG A 134 8.18 7.20 10.96
CA ARG A 134 8.60 8.40 11.68
C ARG A 134 9.14 8.09 13.06
N GLU A 135 8.41 7.31 13.88
CA GLU A 135 8.85 6.91 15.23
C GLU A 135 10.20 6.19 15.18
N ILE A 136 10.38 5.27 14.24
CA ILE A 136 11.62 4.51 14.06
C ILE A 136 12.77 5.41 13.59
N SER A 137 12.51 6.30 12.63
CA SER A 137 13.53 7.17 12.02
C SER A 137 14.11 8.19 13.01
N PHE A 138 13.29 8.65 13.96
CA PHE A 138 13.72 9.61 14.99
C PHE A 138 14.16 8.95 16.32
N GLY A 139 14.35 7.63 16.33
CA GLY A 139 14.85 6.90 17.49
C GLY A 139 13.81 6.72 18.62
N GLY A 140 12.53 6.89 18.30
CA GLY A 140 11.43 6.62 19.22
C GLY A 140 11.18 5.13 19.45
N SER A 141 10.42 4.81 20.51
CA SER A 141 9.96 3.44 20.76
C SER A 141 8.86 3.07 19.76
N VAL A 142 8.99 1.90 19.14
CA VAL A 142 7.96 1.38 18.21
C VAL A 142 6.65 1.20 18.94
N SER A 143 5.61 1.94 18.55
CA SER A 143 4.27 1.77 19.08
C SER A 143 3.71 0.41 18.65
N ARG A 144 3.47 -0.48 19.62
CA ARG A 144 2.84 -1.79 19.36
C ARG A 144 1.48 -1.65 18.71
N LEU A 145 0.76 -0.58 19.02
CA LEU A 145 -0.57 -0.30 18.46
C LEU A 145 -0.48 0.04 16.97
N SER A 146 0.43 0.92 16.57
CA SER A 146 0.65 1.29 15.15
C SER A 146 1.12 0.08 14.32
N MET A 147 1.98 -0.76 14.91
CA MET A 147 2.42 -2.01 14.28
C MET A 147 1.26 -2.99 14.08
N ALA A 148 0.48 -3.24 15.12
CA ALA A 148 -0.68 -4.12 15.03
C ALA A 148 -1.71 -3.61 14.01
N ALA A 149 -1.98 -2.31 13.99
CA ALA A 149 -2.87 -1.70 13.02
C ALA A 149 -2.35 -1.89 11.57
N ALA A 150 -1.07 -1.65 11.31
CA ALA A 150 -0.48 -1.84 9.99
C ALA A 150 -0.58 -3.31 9.52
N VAL A 151 -0.32 -4.28 10.41
CA VAL A 151 -0.45 -5.72 10.11
C VAL A 151 -1.92 -6.08 9.83
N LEU A 152 -2.86 -5.57 10.62
CA LEU A 152 -4.29 -5.80 10.41
C LEU A 152 -4.76 -5.23 9.06
N PHE A 153 -4.34 -4.02 8.70
CA PHE A 153 -4.64 -3.44 7.40
C PHE A 153 -4.03 -4.25 6.26
N ALA A 154 -2.78 -4.70 6.39
CA ALA A 154 -2.15 -5.56 5.39
C ALA A 154 -2.94 -6.87 5.20
N ALA A 155 -3.33 -7.54 6.29
CA ALA A 155 -4.10 -8.77 6.27
C ALA A 155 -5.52 -8.55 5.69
N ALA A 156 -6.20 -7.47 6.07
CA ALA A 156 -7.53 -7.14 5.58
C ALA A 156 -7.54 -6.86 4.07
N LEU A 157 -6.56 -6.07 3.59
CA LEU A 157 -6.45 -5.74 2.17
C LEU A 157 -6.06 -6.97 1.33
N THR A 158 -5.11 -7.79 1.79
CA THR A 158 -4.74 -9.03 1.08
C THR A 158 -5.89 -10.02 1.05
N GLY A 159 -6.64 -10.16 2.15
CA GLY A 159 -7.86 -10.95 2.20
C GLY A 159 -8.94 -10.44 1.24
N GLY A 160 -9.14 -9.12 1.18
CA GLY A 160 -10.03 -8.45 0.24
C GLY A 160 -9.66 -8.71 -1.23
N CYS A 161 -8.37 -8.69 -1.54
CA CYS A 161 -7.88 -9.02 -2.89
C CYS A 161 -8.22 -10.47 -3.29
N VAL A 162 -7.97 -11.41 -2.39
CA VAL A 162 -8.30 -12.83 -2.63
C VAL A 162 -9.80 -13.01 -2.82
N TRP A 163 -10.60 -12.37 -1.98
CA TRP A 163 -12.07 -12.41 -2.10
C TRP A 163 -12.57 -11.80 -3.41
N ALA A 164 -12.01 -10.66 -3.83
CA ALA A 164 -12.35 -10.02 -5.11
C ALA A 164 -12.04 -10.94 -6.29
N CYS A 165 -10.89 -11.60 -6.28
CA CYS A 165 -10.55 -12.60 -7.31
C CYS A 165 -11.53 -13.78 -7.34
N TYR A 166 -11.97 -14.28 -6.18
CA TYR A 166 -12.96 -15.35 -6.13
C TYR A 166 -14.33 -14.93 -6.66
N ARG A 167 -14.71 -13.70 -6.44
CA ARG A 167 -15.97 -13.14 -6.94
C ARG A 167 -15.97 -13.05 -8.47
N GLU A 168 -14.90 -12.54 -9.05
CA GLU A 168 -14.74 -12.45 -10.52
C GLU A 168 -14.69 -13.84 -11.18
N ALA A 169 -14.11 -14.84 -10.52
CA ALA A 169 -14.05 -16.20 -11.05
C ALA A 169 -15.41 -16.92 -11.07
N LYS A 170 -16.41 -16.42 -10.34
CA LYS A 170 -17.77 -16.99 -10.27
C LYS A 170 -18.79 -16.25 -11.12
N ALA A 171 -18.46 -15.06 -11.60
CA ALA A 171 -19.30 -14.25 -12.49
C ALA A 171 -19.03 -14.61 -13.95
#